data_d4d15ce9eb3e8f800744ef923df5861f
#
_entry.id   d4d15ce9eb3e8f800744ef923df5861f
#
_cell.length_a   1.000
_cell.length_b   1.000
_cell.length_c   1.000
_cell.angle_alpha   90.00
_cell.angle_beta   90.00
_cell.angle_gamma   90.00
#
_symmetry.space_group_name_H-M   'P 1'
#
loop_
_entity.id
_entity.type
_entity.pdbx_description
1 polymer ?
#
loop_
_entity_poly.entity_id
_entity_poly.type
_entity_poly.pdbx_seq_one_letter_code
_entity_poly.pdbx_strand_id
1 'polypeptide(L)'
;MDTVLSLDHVSKVYHNGRGAKNISFSVARGQVVGLLGPNGSGKTTIMKSITGLSQPSEGSITVFGAPSTDREASLKHVGALIEQPALYENLTAWDHLVMAARFYPAVDEKRMDQVLTIVGLAPYKKERCGKFSLGMKQRMGIALALLSEPTLMILDEPTNCLDTEASVVIPWIIIRLANVKG
;
A
#
# COMPACT_ATOMS: atom_id res chain seq x y z
N MET A 1 8.42 20.10 9.49
CA MET A 1 7.48 19.16 8.83
C MET A 1 7.61 17.81 9.53
N ASP A 2 6.49 17.20 9.92
CA ASP A 2 6.54 15.90 10.61
C ASP A 2 6.97 14.80 9.65
N THR A 3 8.15 14.22 9.88
CA THR A 3 8.64 13.08 9.12
C THR A 3 7.83 11.83 9.49
N VAL A 4 7.19 11.19 8.52
CA VAL A 4 6.40 9.98 8.72
C VAL A 4 7.16 8.70 8.36
N LEU A 5 8.19 8.82 7.52
CA LEU A 5 9.07 7.73 7.11
C LEU A 5 10.49 8.24 6.95
N SER A 6 11.47 7.52 7.49
CA SER A 6 12.89 7.80 7.27
C SER A 6 13.66 6.51 7.04
N LEU A 7 14.48 6.51 6.01
CA LEU A 7 15.45 5.47 5.70
C LEU A 7 16.86 6.07 5.83
N ASP A 8 17.73 5.38 6.54
CA ASP A 8 19.12 5.79 6.73
C ASP A 8 20.08 4.66 6.33
N HIS A 9 20.78 4.84 5.19
CA HIS A 9 21.77 3.91 4.60
C HIS A 9 21.25 2.47 4.47
N VAL A 10 19.98 2.30 4.13
CA VAL A 10 19.32 1.00 4.08
C VAL A 10 19.84 0.18 2.91
N SER A 11 20.30 -1.04 3.23
CA SER A 11 20.68 -2.05 2.25
C SER A 11 19.90 -3.34 2.50
N LYS A 12 19.44 -3.96 1.43
CA LYS A 12 18.92 -5.33 1.41
C LYS A 12 19.30 -6.02 0.12
N VAL A 13 20.21 -6.97 0.23
CA VAL A 13 20.69 -7.77 -0.90
C VAL A 13 20.35 -9.23 -0.64
N TYR A 14 19.77 -9.89 -1.61
CA TYR A 14 19.47 -11.31 -1.59
C TYR A 14 20.67 -12.12 -2.10
N HIS A 15 20.68 -13.44 -1.85
CA HIS A 15 21.76 -14.34 -2.27
C HIS A 15 22.07 -14.32 -3.77
N ASN A 16 21.08 -13.97 -4.60
CA ASN A 16 21.25 -13.82 -6.05
C ASN A 16 21.84 -12.45 -6.47
N GLY A 17 22.31 -11.64 -5.52
CA GLY A 17 22.88 -10.31 -5.74
C GLY A 17 21.88 -9.19 -6.04
N ARG A 18 20.57 -9.51 -6.14
CA ARG A 18 19.50 -8.53 -6.36
C ARG A 18 19.12 -7.85 -5.05
N GLY A 19 18.57 -6.65 -5.14
CA GLY A 19 18.09 -5.89 -3.98
C GLY A 19 18.38 -4.41 -4.11
N ALA A 20 18.45 -3.72 -2.98
CA ALA A 20 18.76 -2.30 -2.90
C ALA A 20 19.97 -2.09 -1.98
N LYS A 21 20.78 -1.08 -2.27
CA LYS A 21 21.99 -0.77 -1.50
C LYS A 21 22.06 0.71 -1.18
N ASN A 22 22.37 1.02 0.08
CA ASN A 22 22.67 2.37 0.56
C ASN A 22 21.59 3.40 0.23
N ILE A 23 20.33 3.08 0.53
CA ILE A 23 19.18 3.94 0.25
C ILE A 23 18.90 4.82 1.45
N SER A 24 18.89 6.14 1.24
CA SER A 24 18.54 7.13 2.26
C SER A 24 17.56 8.14 1.68
N PHE A 25 16.41 8.31 2.32
CA PHE A 25 15.44 9.37 2.06
C PHE A 25 14.46 9.48 3.21
N SER A 26 13.70 10.56 3.23
CA SER A 26 12.61 10.75 4.17
C SER A 26 11.34 11.22 3.47
N VAL A 27 10.19 10.94 4.09
CA VAL A 27 8.87 11.38 3.63
C VAL A 27 8.20 12.15 4.75
N ALA A 28 7.76 13.35 4.46
CA ALA A 28 6.99 14.17 5.38
C ALA A 28 5.47 13.91 5.23
N ARG A 29 4.70 14.29 6.25
CA ARG A 29 3.23 14.23 6.18
C ARG A 29 2.71 15.04 4.98
N GLY A 30 1.74 14.48 4.25
CA GLY A 30 1.15 15.11 3.05
C GLY A 30 2.03 15.05 1.80
N GLN A 31 3.25 14.52 1.89
CA GLN A 31 4.16 14.41 0.74
C GLN A 31 3.86 13.16 -0.08
N VAL A 32 3.96 13.27 -1.40
CA VAL A 32 3.96 12.14 -2.34
C VAL A 32 5.37 11.95 -2.88
N VAL A 33 5.93 10.76 -2.68
CA VAL A 33 7.29 10.41 -3.13
C VAL A 33 7.23 9.24 -4.10
N GLY A 34 7.80 9.39 -5.29
CA GLY A 34 7.93 8.34 -6.29
C GLY A 34 9.32 7.70 -6.27
N LEU A 35 9.37 6.37 -6.14
CA LEU A 35 10.58 5.59 -6.33
C LEU A 35 10.71 5.22 -7.80
N LEU A 36 11.66 5.84 -8.50
CA LEU A 36 11.90 5.62 -9.92
C LEU A 36 13.15 4.75 -10.13
N GLY A 37 13.10 3.91 -11.15
CA GLY A 37 14.23 3.05 -11.52
C GLY A 37 13.79 1.88 -12.40
N PRO A 38 14.73 1.21 -13.10
CA PRO A 38 14.43 0.06 -13.94
C PRO A 38 13.89 -1.14 -13.13
N ASN A 39 13.34 -2.13 -13.84
CA ASN A 39 12.92 -3.37 -13.20
C ASN A 39 14.13 -4.08 -12.57
N GLY A 40 13.96 -4.55 -11.33
CA GLY A 40 15.04 -5.18 -10.57
C GLY A 40 15.95 -4.21 -9.81
N SER A 41 15.73 -2.88 -9.87
CA SER A 41 16.54 -1.89 -9.11
C SER A 41 16.31 -1.91 -7.59
N GLY A 42 15.38 -2.74 -7.07
CA GLY A 42 15.15 -2.89 -5.64
C GLY A 42 13.99 -2.06 -5.07
N LYS A 43 13.14 -1.43 -5.91
CA LYS A 43 11.96 -0.64 -5.46
C LYS A 43 11.06 -1.46 -4.54
N THR A 44 10.58 -2.60 -5.00
CA THR A 44 9.77 -3.55 -4.21
C THR A 44 10.50 -4.04 -2.95
N THR A 45 11.82 -4.26 -3.04
CA THR A 45 12.64 -4.67 -1.89
C THR A 45 12.62 -3.62 -0.79
N ILE A 46 12.77 -2.34 -1.14
CA ILE A 46 12.68 -1.24 -0.17
C ILE A 46 11.27 -1.13 0.43
N MET A 47 10.23 -1.22 -0.38
CA MET A 47 8.84 -1.21 0.11
C MET A 47 8.55 -2.38 1.06
N LYS A 48 9.03 -3.59 0.75
CA LYS A 48 8.98 -4.75 1.65
C LYS A 48 9.76 -4.52 2.95
N SER A 49 10.86 -3.79 2.91
CA SER A 49 11.64 -3.46 4.11
C SER A 49 10.91 -2.44 4.99
N ILE A 50 10.28 -1.42 4.40
CA ILE A 50 9.48 -0.42 5.13
C ILE A 50 8.31 -1.10 5.85
N THR A 51 7.62 -2.03 5.19
CA THR A 51 6.47 -2.76 5.76
C THR A 51 6.84 -3.95 6.64
N GLY A 52 8.13 -4.15 6.92
CA GLY A 52 8.60 -5.25 7.75
C GLY A 52 8.42 -6.64 7.13
N LEU A 53 8.05 -6.75 5.86
CA LEU A 53 7.99 -8.02 5.14
C LEU A 53 9.38 -8.59 4.83
N SER A 54 10.40 -7.74 4.83
CA SER A 54 11.80 -8.12 4.67
C SER A 54 12.64 -7.26 5.60
N GLN A 55 13.54 -7.87 6.37
CA GLN A 55 14.46 -7.11 7.23
C GLN A 55 15.63 -6.57 6.38
N PRO A 56 16.01 -5.28 6.53
CA PRO A 56 17.23 -4.77 5.93
C PRO A 56 18.45 -5.52 6.45
N SER A 57 19.50 -5.60 5.62
CA SER A 57 20.79 -6.18 6.02
C SER A 57 21.66 -5.13 6.73
N GLU A 58 21.48 -3.85 6.37
CA GLU A 58 22.22 -2.70 6.91
C GLU A 58 21.31 -1.48 6.95
N GLY A 59 21.67 -0.51 7.76
CA GLY A 59 20.94 0.74 7.93
C GLY A 59 19.71 0.62 8.83
N SER A 60 18.92 1.68 8.90
CA SER A 60 17.73 1.72 9.75
C SER A 60 16.52 2.33 9.02
N ILE A 61 15.34 1.88 9.42
CA ILE A 61 14.06 2.40 8.92
C ILE A 61 13.22 2.79 10.13
N THR A 62 12.70 4.02 10.13
CA THR A 62 11.74 4.49 11.12
C THR A 62 10.45 4.90 10.43
N VAL A 63 9.32 4.50 11.01
CA VAL A 63 7.97 4.84 10.54
C VAL A 63 7.22 5.46 11.73
N PHE A 64 6.75 6.70 11.58
CA PHE A 64 6.17 7.50 12.67
C PHE A 64 7.06 7.55 13.92
N GLY A 65 8.39 7.59 13.74
CA GLY A 65 9.36 7.61 14.84
C GLY A 65 9.67 6.25 15.48
N ALA A 66 8.91 5.19 15.13
CA ALA A 66 9.17 3.83 15.62
C ALA A 66 10.08 3.06 14.62
N PRO A 67 10.99 2.21 15.09
CA PRO A 67 11.75 1.32 14.22
C PRO A 67 10.81 0.38 13.44
N SER A 68 11.11 0.10 12.17
CA SER A 68 10.30 -0.83 11.35
C SER A 68 10.32 -2.27 11.88
N THR A 69 11.25 -2.60 12.79
CA THR A 69 11.30 -3.87 13.54
C THR A 69 10.20 -3.99 14.58
N ASP A 70 9.75 -2.87 15.15
CA ASP A 70 8.56 -2.80 15.99
C ASP A 70 7.32 -2.66 15.08
N ARG A 71 6.78 -3.79 14.64
CA ARG A 71 5.69 -3.83 13.66
C ARG A 71 4.38 -3.27 14.19
N GLU A 72 4.12 -3.42 15.48
CA GLU A 72 2.89 -2.93 16.09
C GLU A 72 2.87 -1.40 16.10
N ALA A 73 3.93 -0.77 16.56
CA ALA A 73 4.03 0.69 16.59
C ALA A 73 4.19 1.30 15.20
N SER A 74 5.03 0.70 14.34
CA SER A 74 5.38 1.27 13.03
C SER A 74 4.27 1.11 11.99
N LEU A 75 3.52 -0.01 11.98
CA LEU A 75 2.56 -0.30 10.92
C LEU A 75 1.11 0.06 11.25
N LYS A 76 0.82 0.49 12.45
CA LYS A 76 -0.54 0.81 12.92
C LYS A 76 -1.31 1.77 11.99
N HIS A 77 -0.60 2.69 11.35
CA HIS A 77 -1.15 3.73 10.48
C HIS A 77 -0.64 3.63 9.04
N VAL A 78 -0.18 2.43 8.64
CA VAL A 78 0.33 2.16 7.30
C VAL A 78 -0.66 1.31 6.52
N GLY A 79 -1.05 1.77 5.34
CA GLY A 79 -1.72 0.96 4.33
C GLY A 79 -0.74 0.60 3.22
N ALA A 80 -0.68 -0.66 2.84
CA ALA A 80 0.27 -1.09 1.81
C ALA A 80 -0.38 -2.00 0.79
N LEU A 81 0.00 -1.81 -0.48
CA LEU A 81 -0.24 -2.74 -1.57
C LEU A 81 1.10 -2.99 -2.26
N ILE A 82 1.67 -4.15 -2.00
CA ILE A 82 2.96 -4.57 -2.54
C ILE A 82 2.72 -5.77 -3.46
N GLU A 83 3.17 -5.65 -4.71
CA GLU A 83 2.91 -6.61 -5.77
C GLU A 83 1.40 -6.69 -6.08
N GLN A 84 0.90 -7.87 -6.50
CA GLN A 84 -0.51 -8.05 -6.83
C GLN A 84 -1.34 -8.37 -5.58
N PRO A 85 -2.58 -7.85 -5.48
CA PRO A 85 -3.43 -8.16 -4.36
C PRO A 85 -3.83 -9.65 -4.37
N ALA A 86 -3.57 -10.34 -3.26
CA ALA A 86 -3.99 -11.71 -3.06
C ALA A 86 -5.47 -11.76 -2.69
N LEU A 87 -6.34 -11.94 -3.68
CA LEU A 87 -7.80 -12.02 -3.48
C LEU A 87 -8.28 -13.47 -3.62
N TYR A 88 -9.21 -13.87 -2.76
CA TYR A 88 -9.92 -15.14 -2.87
C TYR A 88 -10.98 -15.03 -3.98
N GLU A 89 -10.84 -15.79 -5.04
CA GLU A 89 -11.70 -15.68 -6.23
C GLU A 89 -13.18 -16.00 -5.98
N ASN A 90 -13.48 -16.82 -5.00
CA ASN A 90 -14.84 -17.24 -4.60
C ASN A 90 -15.52 -16.25 -3.65
N LEU A 91 -14.80 -15.30 -3.06
CA LEU A 91 -15.33 -14.27 -2.18
C LEU A 91 -15.71 -13.00 -2.97
N THR A 92 -16.72 -12.29 -2.46
CA THR A 92 -17.11 -10.99 -2.99
C THR A 92 -16.16 -9.89 -2.53
N ALA A 93 -16.21 -8.72 -3.17
CA ALA A 93 -15.48 -7.54 -2.69
C ALA A 93 -15.88 -7.18 -1.26
N TRP A 94 -17.18 -7.30 -0.93
CA TRP A 94 -17.67 -7.07 0.42
C TRP A 94 -17.10 -8.06 1.43
N ASP A 95 -17.11 -9.37 1.12
CA ASP A 95 -16.56 -10.40 2.01
C ASP A 95 -15.08 -10.14 2.36
N HIS A 96 -14.29 -9.68 1.38
CA HIS A 96 -12.90 -9.31 1.63
C HIS A 96 -12.77 -8.16 2.62
N LEU A 97 -13.63 -7.13 2.51
CA LEU A 97 -13.62 -6.02 3.47
C LEU A 97 -14.08 -6.46 4.85
N VAL A 98 -15.13 -7.27 4.94
CA VAL A 98 -15.60 -7.86 6.22
C VAL A 98 -14.49 -8.68 6.88
N MET A 99 -13.76 -9.49 6.10
CA MET A 99 -12.65 -10.28 6.60
C MET A 99 -11.51 -9.39 7.11
N ALA A 100 -11.14 -8.35 6.35
CA ALA A 100 -10.09 -7.42 6.73
C ALA A 100 -10.49 -6.54 7.93
N ALA A 101 -11.74 -6.10 8.01
CA ALA A 101 -12.26 -5.28 9.10
C ALA A 101 -12.13 -5.95 10.48
N ARG A 102 -12.05 -7.30 10.55
CA ARG A 102 -11.82 -8.02 11.81
C ARG A 102 -10.52 -7.63 12.51
N PHE A 103 -9.55 -7.12 11.77
CA PHE A 103 -8.28 -6.64 12.32
C PHE A 103 -8.32 -5.16 12.74
N TYR A 104 -9.43 -4.46 12.46
CA TYR A 104 -9.58 -3.02 12.69
C TYR A 104 -10.91 -2.73 13.41
N PRO A 105 -10.97 -2.80 14.75
CA PRO A 105 -12.22 -2.66 15.50
C PRO A 105 -13.01 -1.35 15.26
N ALA A 106 -12.33 -0.31 14.78
CA ALA A 106 -12.96 0.98 14.46
C ALA A 106 -13.61 1.02 13.05
N VAL A 107 -13.42 -0.02 12.24
CA VAL A 107 -13.96 -0.09 10.88
C VAL A 107 -15.39 -0.62 10.92
N ASP A 108 -16.33 0.20 10.47
CA ASP A 108 -17.74 -0.12 10.32
C ASP A 108 -18.15 -0.35 8.86
N GLU A 109 -19.40 -0.73 8.62
CA GLU A 109 -19.94 -0.92 7.27
C GLU A 109 -19.92 0.36 6.43
N LYS A 110 -20.10 1.51 7.06
CA LYS A 110 -20.04 2.81 6.38
C LYS A 110 -18.65 3.06 5.81
N ARG A 111 -17.60 2.71 6.58
CA ARG A 111 -16.22 2.81 6.11
C ARG A 111 -15.94 1.85 4.95
N MET A 112 -16.47 0.62 5.01
CA MET A 112 -16.35 -0.35 3.92
C MET A 112 -17.01 0.14 2.62
N ASP A 113 -18.22 0.71 2.69
CA ASP A 113 -18.87 1.31 1.53
C ASP A 113 -18.10 2.54 1.00
N GLN A 114 -17.53 3.36 1.87
CA GLN A 114 -16.70 4.51 1.49
C GLN A 114 -15.49 4.09 0.67
N VAL A 115 -14.73 3.08 1.12
CA VAL A 115 -13.52 2.66 0.38
C VAL A 115 -13.88 2.06 -0.98
N LEU A 116 -14.97 1.30 -1.09
CA LEU A 116 -15.47 0.81 -2.38
C LEU A 116 -15.86 1.95 -3.31
N THR A 117 -16.47 3.00 -2.76
CA THR A 117 -16.83 4.20 -3.53
C THR A 117 -15.59 4.94 -4.02
N ILE A 118 -14.59 5.12 -3.15
CA ILE A 118 -13.32 5.78 -3.50
C ILE A 118 -12.64 5.08 -4.68
N VAL A 119 -12.61 3.75 -4.69
CA VAL A 119 -11.96 2.98 -5.76
C VAL A 119 -12.87 2.64 -6.94
N GLY A 120 -14.13 3.13 -6.94
CA GLY A 120 -15.08 2.89 -8.02
C GLY A 120 -15.60 1.46 -8.11
N LEU A 121 -15.61 0.71 -7.00
CA LEU A 121 -16.08 -0.67 -6.94
C LEU A 121 -17.43 -0.84 -6.21
N ALA A 122 -18.07 0.25 -5.75
CA ALA A 122 -19.34 0.18 -5.04
C ALA A 122 -20.45 -0.58 -5.82
N PRO A 123 -20.61 -0.44 -7.16
CA PRO A 123 -21.61 -1.21 -7.91
C PRO A 123 -21.34 -2.72 -7.91
N TYR A 124 -20.07 -3.13 -7.70
CA TYR A 124 -19.61 -4.51 -7.78
C TYR A 124 -19.42 -5.17 -6.41
N LYS A 125 -19.88 -4.52 -5.31
CA LYS A 125 -19.60 -4.99 -3.95
C LYS A 125 -20.03 -6.43 -3.66
N LYS A 126 -21.10 -6.92 -4.33
CA LYS A 126 -21.61 -8.30 -4.19
C LYS A 126 -21.08 -9.25 -5.27
N GLU A 127 -20.22 -8.78 -6.16
CA GLU A 127 -19.63 -9.62 -7.20
C GLU A 127 -18.39 -10.34 -6.68
N ARG A 128 -18.21 -11.61 -7.08
CA ARG A 128 -17.03 -12.42 -6.72
C ARG A 128 -15.77 -11.87 -7.40
N CYS A 129 -14.69 -11.74 -6.64
CA CYS A 129 -13.43 -11.20 -7.15
C CYS A 129 -12.78 -12.04 -8.26
N GLY A 130 -13.16 -13.30 -8.41
CA GLY A 130 -12.75 -14.14 -9.55
C GLY A 130 -13.23 -13.61 -10.91
N LYS A 131 -14.31 -12.80 -10.95
CA LYS A 131 -14.82 -12.16 -12.16
C LYS A 131 -14.21 -10.78 -12.43
N PHE A 132 -13.41 -10.27 -11.52
CA PHE A 132 -12.82 -8.95 -11.65
C PHE A 132 -11.73 -8.93 -12.72
N SER A 133 -11.71 -7.85 -13.53
CA SER A 133 -10.56 -7.54 -14.37
C SER A 133 -9.30 -7.32 -13.50
N LEU A 134 -8.13 -7.35 -14.11
CA LEU A 134 -6.88 -7.07 -13.38
C LEU A 134 -6.91 -5.68 -12.73
N GLY A 135 -7.43 -4.67 -13.45
CA GLY A 135 -7.62 -3.33 -12.91
C GLY A 135 -8.61 -3.27 -11.75
N MET A 136 -9.71 -4.05 -11.78
CA MET A 136 -10.62 -4.16 -10.64
C MET A 136 -9.97 -4.85 -9.45
N LYS A 137 -9.17 -5.91 -9.67
CA LYS A 137 -8.41 -6.57 -8.60
C LYS A 137 -7.42 -5.59 -7.95
N GLN A 138 -6.72 -4.79 -8.76
CA GLN A 138 -5.79 -3.77 -8.25
C GLN A 138 -6.51 -2.71 -7.40
N ARG A 139 -7.66 -2.19 -7.89
CA ARG A 139 -8.49 -1.24 -7.14
C ARG A 139 -9.02 -1.86 -5.83
N MET A 140 -9.35 -3.15 -5.82
CA MET A 140 -9.73 -3.84 -4.59
C MET A 140 -8.59 -3.94 -3.59
N GLY A 141 -7.35 -4.18 -4.05
CA GLY A 141 -6.15 -4.13 -3.20
C GLY A 141 -5.94 -2.75 -2.57
N ILE A 142 -6.16 -1.67 -3.34
CA ILE A 142 -6.11 -0.30 -2.80
C ILE A 142 -7.24 -0.07 -1.78
N ALA A 143 -8.46 -0.57 -2.01
CA ALA A 143 -9.56 -0.46 -1.05
C ALA A 143 -9.21 -1.12 0.29
N LEU A 144 -8.60 -2.30 0.25
CA LEU A 144 -8.13 -3.01 1.44
C LEU A 144 -7.03 -2.21 2.18
N ALA A 145 -6.07 -1.64 1.44
CA ALA A 145 -5.02 -0.81 2.02
C ALA A 145 -5.56 0.49 2.65
N LEU A 146 -6.68 1.03 2.13
CA LEU A 146 -7.32 2.25 2.64
C LEU A 146 -8.26 2.01 3.82
N LEU A 147 -8.61 0.76 4.12
CA LEU A 147 -9.69 0.40 5.04
C LEU A 147 -9.47 0.97 6.45
N SER A 148 -8.24 0.90 6.96
CA SER A 148 -7.84 1.36 8.30
C SER A 148 -7.60 2.87 8.41
N GLU A 149 -7.92 3.67 7.38
CA GLU A 149 -7.60 5.11 7.32
C GLU A 149 -6.11 5.44 7.52
N PRO A 150 -5.22 4.80 6.77
CA PRO A 150 -3.79 4.95 7.01
C PRO A 150 -3.33 6.40 6.80
N THR A 151 -2.31 6.79 7.58
CA THR A 151 -1.63 8.08 7.42
C THR A 151 -0.50 7.99 6.38
N LEU A 152 0.09 6.81 6.21
CA LEU A 152 1.09 6.51 5.18
C LEU A 152 0.57 5.42 4.26
N MET A 153 0.59 5.68 2.95
CA MET A 153 0.26 4.70 1.91
C MET A 153 1.52 4.28 1.17
N ILE A 154 1.72 2.98 1.00
CA ILE A 154 2.82 2.40 0.22
C ILE A 154 2.22 1.58 -0.91
N LEU A 155 2.46 2.00 -2.15
CA LEU A 155 1.90 1.38 -3.34
C LEU A 155 3.04 0.98 -4.29
N ASP A 156 3.16 -0.32 -4.56
CA ASP A 156 4.13 -0.84 -5.52
C ASP A 156 3.46 -0.97 -6.90
N GLU A 157 3.98 -0.21 -7.87
CA GLU A 157 3.53 -0.20 -9.26
C GLU A 157 2.00 -0.17 -9.41
N PRO A 158 1.28 0.76 -8.73
CA PRO A 158 -0.19 0.73 -8.65
C PRO A 158 -0.87 0.92 -10.01
N THR A 159 -0.14 1.36 -11.03
CA THR A 159 -0.64 1.61 -12.39
C THR A 159 -0.26 0.53 -13.39
N ASN A 160 0.44 -0.53 -12.99
CA ASN A 160 0.80 -1.60 -13.91
C ASN A 160 -0.43 -2.42 -14.35
N CYS A 161 -0.48 -2.74 -15.63
CA CYS A 161 -1.51 -3.58 -16.26
C CYS A 161 -2.94 -3.01 -16.16
N LEU A 162 -3.08 -1.70 -16.11
CA LEU A 162 -4.39 -1.05 -16.04
C LEU A 162 -5.03 -0.91 -17.43
N ASP A 163 -6.34 -1.15 -17.48
CA ASP A 163 -7.19 -0.66 -18.56
C ASP A 163 -7.27 0.89 -18.51
N THR A 164 -7.81 1.49 -19.55
CA THR A 164 -7.87 2.95 -19.72
C THR A 164 -8.58 3.65 -18.56
N GLU A 165 -9.57 3.01 -17.93
CA GLU A 165 -10.30 3.59 -16.78
C GLU A 165 -9.44 3.61 -15.51
N ALA A 166 -8.80 2.50 -15.19
CA ALA A 166 -8.00 2.40 -13.96
C ALA A 166 -6.73 3.24 -14.03
N SER A 167 -6.16 3.48 -15.23
CA SER A 167 -5.00 4.36 -15.42
C SER A 167 -5.27 5.82 -15.07
N VAL A 168 -6.52 6.26 -15.10
CA VAL A 168 -6.95 7.61 -14.69
C VAL A 168 -7.38 7.63 -13.21
N VAL A 169 -8.09 6.60 -12.77
CA VAL A 169 -8.69 6.54 -11.42
C VAL A 169 -7.62 6.44 -10.34
N ILE A 170 -6.57 5.65 -10.53
CA ILE A 170 -5.56 5.43 -9.48
C ILE A 170 -4.72 6.68 -9.20
N PRO A 171 -4.15 7.39 -10.19
CA PRO A 171 -3.48 8.66 -9.95
C PRO A 171 -4.39 9.69 -9.25
N TRP A 172 -5.66 9.75 -9.64
CA TRP A 172 -6.63 10.64 -9.00
C TRP A 172 -6.86 10.28 -7.52
N ILE A 173 -6.96 8.99 -7.17
CA ILE A 173 -7.04 8.51 -5.79
C ILE A 173 -5.82 8.96 -5.00
N ILE A 174 -4.62 8.76 -5.52
CA ILE A 174 -3.36 9.12 -4.86
C ILE A 174 -3.31 10.64 -4.59
N ILE A 175 -3.61 11.46 -5.58
CA ILE A 175 -3.62 12.92 -5.45
C ILE A 175 -4.67 13.37 -4.43
N ARG A 176 -5.87 12.80 -4.49
CA ARG A 176 -6.94 13.13 -3.54
C ARG A 176 -6.57 12.77 -2.10
N LEU A 177 -5.95 11.62 -1.88
CA LEU A 177 -5.51 11.19 -0.54
C LEU A 177 -4.41 12.10 0.01
N ALA A 178 -3.47 12.54 -0.82
CA ALA A 178 -2.44 13.49 -0.43
C ALA A 178 -3.04 14.85 0.00
N ASN A 179 -4.08 15.33 -0.69
CA ASN A 179 -4.69 16.64 -0.44
C ASN A 179 -5.69 16.65 0.74
N VAL A 180 -6.27 15.52 1.11
CA VAL A 180 -7.29 15.46 2.21
C VAL A 180 -6.65 15.40 3.59
N LYS A 181 -5.38 15.02 3.69
CA LYS A 181 -4.66 14.85 4.97
C LYS A 181 -3.48 15.82 5.14
N GLY A 182 -3.36 16.82 4.25
CA GLY A 182 -2.40 17.91 4.37
C GLY A 182 -2.86 19.03 5.29
#